data_11354e8fc07534f644614fd902da09e4
#
_entry.id   11354e8fc07534f644614fd902da09e4
#
_cell.length_a   1.000
_cell.length_b   1.000
_cell.length_c   1.000
_cell.angle_alpha   90.00
_cell.angle_beta   90.00
_cell.angle_gamma   90.00
#
_symmetry.space_group_name_H-M   'P 1'
#
loop_
_entity.id
_entity.type
_entity.pdbx_description
1 polymer ?
#
loop_
_entity_poly.entity_id
_entity_poly.type
_entity_poly.pdbx_seq_one_letter_code
_entity_poly.pdbx_strand_id
1 'polypeptide(L)'
;MSATPRTGVSRFTFPAGQSHILLNLGEGLTNETGAFLKQVSDTEFEGVKLLGTFCYNPQAVFPIYFVMRVNKQPTSSGYWKKQRPMTGVEAEWDKDNGKFKLYTNYKKDIAGDDIGVFMNYDTKTNEQLEVQMGVSFVSIENARQNLEGEQKGKTFDQIHAE
;
A
#
# COMPACT_ATOMS: atom_id res chain seq x y z
N MET A 1 -4.27 5.63 -14.91
CA MET A 1 -4.97 5.34 -13.64
C MET A 1 -6.45 5.55 -13.88
N SER A 2 -7.29 4.67 -13.36
CA SER A 2 -8.74 4.77 -13.41
C SER A 2 -9.36 4.29 -12.10
N ALA A 3 -10.64 4.59 -11.87
CA ALA A 3 -11.33 4.24 -10.63
C ALA A 3 -12.79 3.92 -10.90
N THR A 4 -13.35 3.09 -10.04
CA THR A 4 -14.78 2.86 -9.85
C THR A 4 -15.19 3.42 -8.47
N PRO A 5 -16.45 3.33 -8.04
CA PRO A 5 -16.86 3.95 -6.77
C PRO A 5 -16.06 3.54 -5.53
N ARG A 6 -15.54 2.32 -5.48
CA ARG A 6 -14.84 1.76 -4.31
C ARG A 6 -13.52 1.09 -4.63
N THR A 7 -13.07 1.18 -5.89
CA THR A 7 -11.83 0.56 -6.32
C THR A 7 -11.02 1.49 -7.23
N GLY A 8 -9.72 1.23 -7.33
CA GLY A 8 -8.83 1.90 -8.25
C GLY A 8 -7.96 0.91 -9.00
N VAL A 9 -7.55 1.27 -10.20
CA VAL A 9 -6.56 0.53 -10.99
C VAL A 9 -5.52 1.47 -11.57
N SER A 10 -4.27 1.06 -11.48
CA SER A 10 -3.14 1.79 -12.06
C SER A 10 -2.37 0.88 -12.99
N ARG A 11 -2.00 1.37 -14.16
CA ARG A 11 -1.10 0.71 -15.10
C ARG A 11 0.18 1.51 -15.21
N PHE A 12 1.30 0.86 -15.00
CA PHE A 12 2.65 1.42 -15.11
C PHE A 12 3.36 0.74 -16.25
N THR A 13 4.00 1.52 -17.12
CA THR A 13 4.83 1.01 -18.22
C THR A 13 6.30 1.22 -17.87
N PHE A 14 7.07 0.15 -17.85
CA PHE A 14 8.47 0.16 -17.45
C PHE A 14 9.41 -0.10 -18.63
N PRO A 15 10.62 0.45 -18.61
CA PRO A 15 11.70 0.04 -19.49
C PRO A 15 12.20 -1.36 -19.11
N ALA A 16 13.10 -1.91 -19.92
CA ALA A 16 13.81 -3.13 -19.54
C ALA A 16 14.77 -2.84 -18.37
N GLY A 17 14.79 -3.75 -17.40
CA GLY A 17 15.68 -3.66 -16.23
C GLY A 17 14.95 -3.92 -14.90
N GLN A 18 15.57 -3.48 -13.81
CA GLN A 18 14.96 -3.57 -12.49
C GLN A 18 13.95 -2.44 -12.29
N SER A 19 12.75 -2.80 -11.88
CA SER A 19 11.65 -1.90 -11.62
C SER A 19 11.04 -2.15 -10.25
N HIS A 20 10.45 -1.13 -9.67
CA HIS A 20 9.93 -1.19 -8.31
C HIS A 20 8.54 -0.60 -8.24
N ILE A 21 7.65 -1.25 -7.48
CA ILE A 21 6.37 -0.69 -7.05
C ILE A 21 6.40 -0.60 -5.53
N LEU A 22 6.02 0.56 -5.02
CA LEU A 22 6.00 0.85 -3.60
C LEU A 22 4.58 1.25 -3.18
N LEU A 23 4.12 0.70 -2.06
CA LEU A 23 2.93 1.19 -1.35
C LEU A 23 3.37 1.77 -0.01
N ASN A 24 3.29 3.10 0.11
CA ASN A 24 3.64 3.80 1.34
C ASN A 24 2.37 4.06 2.17
N LEU A 25 2.35 3.55 3.39
CA LEU A 25 1.28 3.78 4.37
C LEU A 25 1.71 4.74 5.49
N GLY A 26 2.94 5.23 5.44
CA GLY A 26 3.49 6.13 6.46
C GLY A 26 3.05 7.58 6.27
N GLU A 27 2.75 7.98 5.04
CA GLU A 27 2.42 9.37 4.74
C GLU A 27 0.95 9.53 4.34
N GLY A 28 0.38 10.67 4.66
CA GLY A 28 -0.97 11.05 4.32
C GLY A 28 -1.13 12.57 4.42
N LEU A 29 -2.27 13.07 3.96
CA LEU A 29 -2.61 14.50 4.06
C LEU A 29 -3.11 14.91 5.45
N THR A 30 -3.25 13.94 6.35
CA THR A 30 -3.74 14.13 7.71
C THR A 30 -2.66 13.71 8.70
N ASN A 31 -2.74 14.19 9.93
CA ASN A 31 -1.72 13.95 10.97
C ASN A 31 -1.81 12.58 11.65
N GLU A 32 -2.71 11.73 11.20
CA GLU A 32 -2.94 10.42 11.79
C GLU A 32 -1.87 9.44 11.35
N THR A 33 -1.46 8.67 12.33
CA THR A 33 -0.49 7.62 12.16
C THR A 33 -1.13 6.27 12.52
N GLY A 34 -0.54 5.23 12.03
CA GLY A 34 -0.98 3.87 12.28
C GLY A 34 -1.46 3.18 11.02
N ALA A 35 -0.83 2.07 10.74
CA ALA A 35 -1.19 1.20 9.66
C ALA A 35 -0.87 -0.25 10.00
N PHE A 36 -1.58 -1.14 9.35
CA PHE A 36 -1.32 -2.59 9.34
C PHE A 36 -1.25 -3.06 7.91
N LEU A 37 -0.33 -3.97 7.63
CA LEU A 37 -0.08 -4.51 6.31
C LEU A 37 0.28 -5.99 6.40
N LYS A 38 -0.31 -6.80 5.52
CA LYS A 38 -0.06 -8.23 5.42
C LYS A 38 0.00 -8.65 3.96
N GLN A 39 0.99 -9.47 3.61
CA GLN A 39 1.03 -10.17 2.34
C GLN A 39 0.22 -11.46 2.44
N VAL A 40 -0.85 -11.58 1.65
CA VAL A 40 -1.76 -12.73 1.64
C VAL A 40 -1.27 -13.80 0.67
N SER A 41 -0.76 -13.36 -0.47
CA SER A 41 -0.14 -14.22 -1.49
C SER A 41 1.04 -13.50 -2.15
N ASP A 42 1.68 -14.13 -3.13
CA ASP A 42 2.77 -13.50 -3.86
C ASP A 42 2.33 -12.24 -4.65
N THR A 43 1.04 -12.09 -4.92
CA THR A 43 0.47 -10.97 -5.69
C THR A 43 -0.62 -10.19 -4.97
N GLU A 44 -0.93 -10.55 -3.72
CA GLU A 44 -2.00 -9.88 -2.97
C GLU A 44 -1.53 -9.41 -1.59
N PHE A 45 -1.90 -8.19 -1.27
CA PHE A 45 -1.64 -7.52 0.00
C PHE A 45 -2.96 -6.97 0.55
N GLU A 46 -3.09 -6.98 1.87
CA GLU A 46 -4.24 -6.41 2.57
C GLU A 46 -3.78 -5.59 3.77
N GLY A 47 -4.61 -4.66 4.19
CA GLY A 47 -4.24 -3.86 5.34
C GLY A 47 -5.28 -2.81 5.72
N VAL A 48 -4.85 -1.95 6.63
CA VAL A 48 -5.61 -0.80 7.10
C VAL A 48 -4.68 0.38 7.32
N LYS A 49 -5.16 1.57 6.98
CA LYS A 49 -4.53 2.84 7.31
C LYS A 49 -5.51 3.68 8.13
N LEU A 50 -5.04 4.24 9.23
CA LEU A 50 -5.79 5.23 9.98
C LEU A 50 -5.69 6.59 9.29
N LEU A 51 -6.82 7.22 9.08
CA LEU A 51 -6.98 8.53 8.49
C LEU A 51 -7.67 9.47 9.47
N GLY A 52 -7.36 10.75 9.39
CA GLY A 52 -8.08 11.80 10.10
C GLY A 52 -8.77 12.76 9.14
N THR A 53 -9.19 13.89 9.66
CA THR A 53 -9.87 14.93 8.90
C THR A 53 -8.94 16.08 8.53
N PHE A 54 -9.21 16.74 7.40
CA PHE A 54 -8.51 17.96 7.01
C PHE A 54 -8.72 19.14 7.97
N CYS A 55 -9.88 19.15 8.63
CA CYS A 55 -10.23 20.19 9.59
C CYS A 55 -9.83 19.74 10.98
N TYR A 56 -8.55 19.73 11.26
CA TYR A 56 -7.92 19.39 12.54
C TYR A 56 -8.91 19.06 13.69
N ASN A 57 -9.46 17.86 13.64
CA ASN A 57 -10.24 17.31 14.74
C ASN A 57 -9.49 16.05 15.23
N PRO A 58 -8.74 16.15 16.34
CA PRO A 58 -7.92 15.05 16.83
C PRO A 58 -8.74 13.83 17.27
N GLN A 59 -10.07 13.96 17.36
CA GLN A 59 -10.96 12.85 17.71
C GLN A 59 -11.55 12.14 16.49
N ALA A 60 -11.42 12.70 15.30
CA ALA A 60 -11.98 12.13 14.08
C ALA A 60 -10.94 11.26 13.36
N VAL A 61 -10.64 10.12 13.95
CA VAL A 61 -9.77 9.09 13.33
C VAL A 61 -10.64 7.93 12.90
N PHE A 62 -10.48 7.50 11.64
CA PHE A 62 -11.22 6.37 11.09
C PHE A 62 -10.31 5.50 10.23
N PRO A 63 -10.56 4.18 10.20
CA PRO A 63 -9.81 3.27 9.38
C PRO A 63 -10.28 3.30 7.92
N ILE A 64 -9.34 3.19 6.99
CA ILE A 64 -9.60 2.74 5.64
C ILE A 64 -8.92 1.38 5.44
N TYR A 65 -9.72 0.38 5.14
CA TYR A 65 -9.27 -0.97 4.83
C TYR A 65 -9.02 -1.08 3.34
N PHE A 66 -8.03 -1.85 2.96
CA PHE A 66 -7.74 -2.08 1.54
C PHE A 66 -7.32 -3.52 1.26
N VAL A 67 -7.54 -3.92 0.01
CA VAL A 67 -6.94 -5.09 -0.62
C VAL A 67 -6.30 -4.64 -1.92
N MET A 68 -5.03 -4.94 -2.10
CA MET A 68 -4.25 -4.61 -3.29
C MET A 68 -3.81 -5.87 -4.01
N ARG A 69 -3.95 -5.90 -5.33
CA ARG A 69 -3.46 -6.97 -6.20
C ARG A 69 -2.55 -6.41 -7.28
N VAL A 70 -1.53 -7.19 -7.62
CA VAL A 70 -0.65 -6.93 -8.76
C VAL A 70 -0.81 -8.04 -9.79
N ASN A 71 -0.75 -7.68 -11.08
CA ASN A 71 -0.96 -8.63 -12.17
C ASN A 71 0.23 -9.56 -12.45
N LYS A 72 1.38 -9.29 -11.84
CA LYS A 72 2.61 -10.09 -12.00
C LYS A 72 3.25 -10.33 -10.64
N GLN A 73 3.70 -11.56 -10.41
CA GLN A 73 4.47 -11.90 -9.21
C GLN A 73 5.79 -11.14 -9.20
N PRO A 74 6.12 -10.44 -8.10
CA PRO A 74 7.43 -9.82 -7.92
C PRO A 74 8.56 -10.85 -7.86
N THR A 75 9.75 -10.49 -8.33
CA THR A 75 10.96 -11.29 -8.13
C THR A 75 11.37 -11.35 -6.66
N SER A 76 11.06 -10.27 -5.92
CA SER A 76 11.16 -10.23 -4.47
C SER A 76 10.23 -9.16 -3.92
N SER A 77 9.80 -9.32 -2.68
CA SER A 77 9.00 -8.35 -1.95
C SER A 77 9.42 -8.28 -0.49
N GLY A 78 8.99 -7.25 0.18
CA GLY A 78 9.23 -7.09 1.60
C GLY A 78 8.61 -5.80 2.11
N TYR A 79 8.82 -5.52 3.38
CA TYR A 79 8.32 -4.34 4.04
C TYR A 79 9.45 -3.42 4.44
N TRP A 80 9.12 -2.15 4.63
CA TRP A 80 9.93 -1.24 5.41
C TRP A 80 9.15 -0.74 6.62
N LYS A 81 9.90 -0.39 7.65
CA LYS A 81 9.37 0.27 8.85
C LYS A 81 10.39 1.30 9.32
N LYS A 82 9.92 2.51 9.57
CA LYS A 82 10.73 3.53 10.21
C LYS A 82 10.98 3.13 11.67
N GLN A 83 12.24 3.10 12.05
CA GLN A 83 12.62 2.82 13.42
C GLN A 83 12.61 4.11 14.23
N ARG A 84 11.87 4.13 15.33
CA ARG A 84 12.00 5.18 16.31
C ARG A 84 13.27 4.92 17.12
N PRO A 85 14.07 5.97 17.45
CA PRO A 85 15.19 5.80 18.38
C PRO A 85 14.69 5.25 19.70
N MET A 86 15.32 4.19 20.20
CA MET A 86 14.97 3.56 21.49
C MET A 86 15.66 4.28 22.68
N THR A 87 15.97 5.55 22.57
CA THR A 87 16.67 6.29 23.62
C THR A 87 15.70 7.21 24.33
N GLY A 88 15.42 6.88 25.57
CA GLY A 88 14.90 7.74 26.64
C GLY A 88 13.74 8.68 26.31
N VAL A 89 13.25 9.35 27.33
CA VAL A 89 12.14 10.32 27.26
C VAL A 89 12.52 11.56 26.42
N GLU A 90 13.79 11.75 26.14
CA GLU A 90 14.37 12.86 25.36
C GLU A 90 14.97 12.36 24.05
N ALA A 91 14.34 11.39 23.39
CA ALA A 91 14.74 11.10 22.03
C ALA A 91 14.53 12.36 21.21
N GLU A 92 15.55 13.18 21.09
CA GLU A 92 15.60 14.17 20.04
C GLU A 92 15.21 13.45 18.76
N TRP A 93 14.18 13.95 18.11
CA TRP A 93 13.92 13.59 16.74
C TRP A 93 15.22 13.77 16.00
N ASP A 94 15.86 12.67 15.66
CA ASP A 94 16.96 12.70 14.73
C ASP A 94 16.41 13.35 13.46
N LYS A 95 16.68 14.63 13.31
CA LYS A 95 16.25 15.43 12.18
C LYS A 95 16.75 14.86 10.85
N ASP A 96 17.71 13.95 10.96
CA ASP A 96 18.32 13.27 9.83
C ASP A 96 17.62 11.93 9.50
N ASN A 97 16.30 11.96 9.45
CA ASN A 97 15.53 10.90 8.79
C ASN A 97 15.67 9.53 9.46
N GLY A 98 14.78 9.26 10.38
CA GLY A 98 14.72 7.98 11.05
C GLY A 98 15.02 6.82 10.11
N LYS A 99 15.99 5.99 10.50
CA LYS A 99 16.47 4.88 9.69
C LYS A 99 15.33 3.91 9.40
N PHE A 100 15.10 3.65 8.14
CA PHE A 100 14.16 2.60 7.74
C PHE A 100 14.84 1.24 7.86
N LYS A 101 14.16 0.30 8.49
CA LYS A 101 14.54 -1.11 8.48
C LYS A 101 13.77 -1.81 7.37
N LEU A 102 14.50 -2.55 6.53
CA LEU A 102 13.94 -3.40 5.49
C LEU A 102 13.77 -4.83 6.00
N TYR A 103 12.65 -5.42 5.69
CA TYR A 103 12.28 -6.80 5.99
C TYR A 103 12.07 -7.55 4.67
N THR A 104 13.16 -7.92 4.01
CA THR A 104 13.13 -8.62 2.71
C THR A 104 12.65 -10.05 2.90
N ASN A 105 11.76 -10.50 2.01
CA ASN A 105 11.15 -11.83 2.04
C ASN A 105 10.41 -12.17 3.36
N TYR A 106 10.06 -11.17 4.12
CA TYR A 106 9.27 -11.33 5.33
C TYR A 106 7.79 -11.34 4.97
N LYS A 107 7.14 -12.48 5.20
CA LYS A 107 5.73 -12.72 4.80
C LYS A 107 4.72 -12.61 5.95
N LYS A 108 5.18 -12.28 7.15
CA LYS A 108 4.25 -12.03 8.27
C LYS A 108 3.70 -10.61 8.17
N ASP A 109 2.69 -10.33 8.96
CA ASP A 109 2.10 -9.02 9.11
C ASP A 109 3.06 -8.04 9.78
N ILE A 110 2.87 -6.76 9.48
CA ILE A 110 3.60 -5.65 10.06
C ILE A 110 2.63 -4.53 10.44
N ALA A 111 2.87 -3.88 11.57
CA ALA A 111 2.12 -2.71 12.00
C ALA A 111 3.06 -1.61 12.46
N GLY A 112 2.63 -0.36 12.27
CA GLY A 112 3.40 0.81 12.69
C GLY A 112 2.89 2.09 12.03
N ASP A 113 3.55 3.19 12.32
CA ASP A 113 3.20 4.50 11.79
C ASP A 113 3.71 4.67 10.35
N ASP A 114 5.01 4.52 10.18
CA ASP A 114 5.70 4.65 8.89
C ASP A 114 6.11 3.27 8.38
N ILE A 115 5.17 2.60 7.74
CA ILE A 115 5.37 1.29 7.13
C ILE A 115 4.97 1.30 5.66
N GLY A 116 5.48 0.34 4.92
CA GLY A 116 5.06 0.12 3.55
C GLY A 116 5.58 -1.19 3.00
N VAL A 117 5.19 -1.50 1.77
CA VAL A 117 5.63 -2.67 1.02
C VAL A 117 6.38 -2.24 -0.24
N PHE A 118 7.45 -2.94 -0.54
CA PHE A 118 8.15 -2.86 -1.82
C PHE A 118 8.03 -4.17 -2.58
N MET A 119 7.90 -4.05 -3.88
CA MET A 119 7.83 -5.16 -4.83
C MET A 119 8.84 -4.90 -5.94
N ASN A 120 9.77 -5.80 -6.15
CA ASN A 120 10.80 -5.71 -7.16
C ASN A 120 10.45 -6.59 -8.35
N TYR A 121 10.76 -6.11 -9.55
CA TYR A 121 10.49 -6.80 -10.81
C TYR A 121 11.69 -6.70 -11.74
N ASP A 122 11.92 -7.76 -12.49
CA ASP A 122 12.72 -7.72 -13.71
C ASP A 122 11.74 -7.52 -14.87
N THR A 123 11.80 -6.34 -15.50
CA THR A 123 10.87 -5.94 -16.56
C THR A 123 11.55 -5.97 -17.93
N LYS A 124 10.74 -6.25 -18.95
CA LYS A 124 11.11 -6.10 -20.36
C LYS A 124 10.77 -4.69 -20.85
N THR A 125 11.27 -4.32 -22.01
CA THR A 125 10.91 -3.06 -22.66
C THR A 125 9.40 -2.95 -22.85
N ASN A 126 8.82 -1.84 -22.38
CA ASN A 126 7.38 -1.55 -22.42
C ASN A 126 6.51 -2.56 -21.65
N GLU A 127 7.07 -3.26 -20.69
CA GLU A 127 6.28 -4.16 -19.84
C GLU A 127 5.31 -3.36 -18.96
N GLN A 128 4.07 -3.83 -18.94
CA GLN A 128 2.99 -3.20 -18.18
C GLN A 128 2.72 -3.97 -16.89
N LEU A 129 2.85 -3.28 -15.77
CA LEU A 129 2.43 -3.78 -14.47
C LEU A 129 1.16 -3.05 -14.04
N GLU A 130 0.17 -3.83 -13.60
CA GLU A 130 -1.10 -3.30 -13.12
C GLU A 130 -1.26 -3.55 -11.62
N VAL A 131 -1.75 -2.53 -10.95
CA VAL A 131 -2.11 -2.57 -9.53
C VAL A 131 -3.60 -2.28 -9.42
N GLN A 132 -4.34 -3.19 -8.82
CA GLN A 132 -5.74 -3.04 -8.47
C GLN A 132 -5.87 -2.85 -6.97
N MET A 133 -6.74 -1.96 -6.52
CA MET A 133 -6.98 -1.71 -5.10
C MET A 133 -8.47 -1.55 -4.84
N GLY A 134 -9.00 -2.37 -3.95
CA GLY A 134 -10.33 -2.19 -3.36
C GLY A 134 -10.21 -1.56 -1.98
N VAL A 135 -11.14 -0.67 -1.65
CA VAL A 135 -11.16 0.02 -0.36
C VAL A 135 -12.52 -0.10 0.33
N SER A 136 -12.51 0.03 1.66
CA SER A 136 -13.72 0.03 2.49
C SER A 136 -13.46 0.75 3.80
N PHE A 137 -14.49 1.41 4.35
CA PHE A 137 -14.47 1.94 5.71
C PHE A 137 -15.01 0.94 6.75
N VAL A 138 -15.36 -0.28 6.33
CA VAL A 138 -16.00 -1.29 7.19
C VAL A 138 -15.02 -2.39 7.60
N SER A 139 -14.39 -3.04 6.63
CA SER A 139 -13.47 -4.16 6.87
C SER A 139 -12.62 -4.50 5.65
N ILE A 140 -11.55 -5.28 5.87
CA ILE A 140 -10.73 -5.86 4.79
C ILE A 140 -11.60 -6.76 3.90
N GLU A 141 -12.50 -7.55 4.48
CA GLU A 141 -13.40 -8.41 3.71
C GLU A 141 -14.31 -7.61 2.77
N ASN A 142 -14.87 -6.49 3.24
CA ASN A 142 -15.65 -5.60 2.39
C ASN A 142 -14.79 -4.94 1.30
N ALA A 143 -13.55 -4.58 1.58
CA ALA A 143 -12.62 -4.07 0.55
C ALA A 143 -12.37 -5.13 -0.53
N ARG A 144 -12.23 -6.40 -0.14
CA ARG A 144 -12.09 -7.55 -1.03
C ARG A 144 -13.33 -7.75 -1.89
N GLN A 145 -14.52 -7.73 -1.28
CA GLN A 145 -15.80 -7.83 -2.00
C GLN A 145 -15.99 -6.70 -2.99
N ASN A 146 -15.61 -5.48 -2.63
CA ASN A 146 -15.63 -4.33 -3.54
C ASN A 146 -14.70 -4.56 -4.74
N LEU A 147 -13.48 -5.03 -4.52
CA LEU A 147 -12.53 -5.34 -5.57
C LEU A 147 -13.05 -6.44 -6.52
N GLU A 148 -13.58 -7.53 -5.95
CA GLU A 148 -14.18 -8.62 -6.73
C GLU A 148 -15.42 -8.15 -7.51
N GLY A 149 -16.30 -7.37 -6.89
CA GLY A 149 -17.54 -6.94 -7.52
C GLY A 149 -17.34 -5.93 -8.65
N GLU A 150 -16.32 -5.06 -8.52
CA GLU A 150 -16.15 -3.96 -9.46
C GLU A 150 -15.09 -4.22 -10.55
N GLN A 151 -14.07 -5.06 -10.25
CA GLN A 151 -12.95 -5.25 -11.17
C GLN A 151 -12.72 -6.70 -11.65
N LYS A 152 -13.38 -7.70 -11.06
CA LYS A 152 -13.17 -9.10 -11.45
C LYS A 152 -13.47 -9.33 -12.93
N GLY A 153 -12.48 -9.88 -13.63
CA GLY A 153 -12.59 -10.20 -15.04
C GLY A 153 -12.55 -9.01 -16.00
N LYS A 154 -12.32 -7.79 -15.48
CA LYS A 154 -12.16 -6.60 -16.29
C LYS A 154 -10.68 -6.28 -16.50
N THR A 155 -10.33 -5.83 -17.70
CA THR A 155 -9.02 -5.27 -18.00
C THR A 155 -8.97 -3.80 -17.58
N PHE A 156 -7.74 -3.26 -17.46
CA PHE A 156 -7.56 -1.82 -17.24
C PHE A 156 -8.33 -0.96 -18.23
N ASP A 157 -8.28 -1.32 -19.53
CA ASP A 157 -8.92 -0.53 -20.59
C ASP A 157 -10.44 -0.55 -20.48
N GLN A 158 -11.03 -1.67 -20.03
CA GLN A 158 -12.46 -1.75 -19.77
C GLN A 158 -12.90 -0.85 -18.62
N ILE A 159 -12.13 -0.87 -17.50
CA ILE A 159 -12.40 -0.01 -16.35
C ILE A 159 -12.17 1.47 -16.70
N HIS A 160 -11.21 1.76 -17.57
CA HIS A 160 -10.91 3.13 -17.98
C HIS A 160 -11.98 3.71 -18.92
N ALA A 161 -12.71 2.86 -19.63
CA ALA A 161 -13.76 3.25 -20.56
C ALA A 161 -15.16 3.39 -19.91
N GLU A 162 -15.36 2.90 -18.68
CA GLU A 162 -16.58 3.05 -17.88
C GLU A 162 -16.65 4.46 -17.25
#